data_6e812fb91014e979183a9c0336e246b3
#
_entry.id   6e812fb91014e979183a9c0336e246b3
#
_cell.length_a   1.000
_cell.length_b   1.000
_cell.length_c   1.000
_cell.angle_alpha   90.00
_cell.angle_beta   90.00
_cell.angle_gamma   90.00
#
_symmetry.space_group_name_H-M   'P 1'
#
loop_
_entity.id
_entity.type
_entity.pdbx_description
1 polymer ?
#
loop_
_entity_poly.entity_id
_entity_poly.type
_entity_poly.pdbx_seq_one_letter_code
_entity_poly.pdbx_strand_id
1 'polypeptide(L)'
;ISRWGLGGRLGVSSDEAQAMIDRYFERFPGIRNYIHGTLEGVRARGYSETLFGRKTWFPRINSQNPNERAGSERAAINAPIQGTAADIIKRAMARMMPALAAAGLGHVRMLLQVHDELVFELPEADAARAGEVIRAVMAGAAEPSVKLSVPLGVEVGTGPSWGAAH
;
A
#
# COMPACT_ATOMS: atom_id res chain seq x y z
N ILE A 1 -12.58 1.40 -11.83
CA ILE A 1 -13.67 2.34 -12.13
C ILE A 1 -14.44 1.82 -13.33
N SER A 2 -15.77 2.00 -13.37
CA SER A 2 -16.59 1.64 -14.52
C SER A 2 -16.64 2.81 -15.52
N ARG A 3 -17.02 2.52 -16.81
CA ARG A 3 -17.23 3.57 -17.81
C ARG A 3 -18.24 4.63 -17.36
N TRP A 4 -19.27 4.24 -16.63
CA TRP A 4 -20.27 5.15 -16.07
C TRP A 4 -19.67 6.05 -14.98
N GLY A 5 -18.89 5.47 -14.06
CA GLY A 5 -18.24 6.23 -13.00
C GLY A 5 -17.14 7.15 -13.52
N LEU A 6 -16.40 6.75 -14.54
CA LEU A 6 -15.39 7.59 -15.17
C LEU A 6 -16.04 8.71 -15.97
N GLY A 7 -17.04 8.37 -16.80
CA GLY A 7 -17.77 9.35 -17.60
C GLY A 7 -18.40 10.46 -16.75
N GLY A 8 -19.06 10.08 -15.65
CA GLY A 8 -19.66 11.03 -14.71
C GLY A 8 -18.64 11.95 -14.01
N ARG A 9 -17.43 11.48 -13.74
CA ARG A 9 -16.36 12.30 -13.13
C ARG A 9 -15.69 13.25 -14.10
N LEU A 10 -15.54 12.85 -15.37
CA LEU A 10 -14.87 13.62 -16.40
C LEU A 10 -15.83 14.47 -17.24
N GLY A 11 -17.14 14.29 -17.09
CA GLY A 11 -18.14 14.98 -17.92
C GLY A 11 -18.14 14.52 -19.39
N VAL A 12 -17.74 13.27 -19.65
CA VAL A 12 -17.70 12.67 -21.00
C VAL A 12 -18.74 11.56 -21.13
N SER A 13 -19.04 11.15 -22.36
CA SER A 13 -19.94 10.03 -22.62
C SER A 13 -19.37 8.70 -22.09
N SER A 14 -20.24 7.72 -21.86
CA SER A 14 -19.83 6.39 -21.42
C SER A 14 -18.94 5.67 -22.44
N ASP A 15 -19.11 5.97 -23.72
CA ASP A 15 -18.33 5.35 -24.81
C ASP A 15 -16.93 5.96 -24.89
N GLU A 16 -16.82 7.28 -24.73
CA GLU A 16 -15.51 7.96 -24.59
C GLU A 16 -14.76 7.45 -23.36
N ALA A 17 -15.45 7.34 -22.22
CA ALA A 17 -14.88 6.78 -21.00
C ALA A 17 -14.41 5.34 -21.19
N GLN A 18 -15.17 4.51 -21.92
CA GLN A 18 -14.74 3.15 -22.25
C GLN A 18 -13.49 3.13 -23.13
N ALA A 19 -13.45 3.96 -24.16
CA ALA A 19 -12.28 4.08 -25.02
C ALA A 19 -11.01 4.54 -24.26
N MET A 20 -11.17 5.40 -23.23
CA MET A 20 -10.07 5.78 -22.34
C MET A 20 -9.58 4.60 -21.51
N ILE A 21 -10.49 3.80 -20.93
CA ILE A 21 -10.18 2.59 -20.17
C ILE A 21 -9.45 1.57 -21.04
N ASP A 22 -9.92 1.35 -22.26
CA ASP A 22 -9.31 0.38 -23.18
C ASP A 22 -7.89 0.78 -23.55
N ARG A 23 -7.65 2.07 -23.90
CA ARG A 23 -6.31 2.62 -24.18
C ARG A 23 -5.39 2.52 -22.95
N TYR A 24 -5.91 2.76 -21.74
CA TYR A 24 -5.14 2.58 -20.51
C TYR A 24 -4.64 1.14 -20.35
N PHE A 25 -5.51 0.16 -20.56
CA PHE A 25 -5.14 -1.24 -20.43
C PHE A 25 -4.31 -1.77 -21.60
N GLU A 26 -4.39 -1.17 -22.79
CA GLU A 26 -3.44 -1.42 -23.88
C GLU A 26 -2.05 -0.92 -23.51
N ARG A 27 -1.96 0.28 -22.92
CA ARG A 27 -0.69 0.87 -22.50
C ARG A 27 -0.07 0.15 -21.31
N PHE A 28 -0.89 -0.39 -20.42
CA PHE A 28 -0.48 -1.04 -19.19
C PHE A 28 -1.05 -2.47 -19.07
N PRO A 29 -0.63 -3.40 -19.93
CA PRO A 29 -1.18 -4.76 -19.95
C PRO A 29 -0.91 -5.54 -18.67
N GLY A 30 0.18 -5.24 -17.94
CA GLY A 30 0.49 -5.85 -16.65
C GLY A 30 -0.59 -5.59 -15.59
N ILE A 31 -1.22 -4.41 -15.60
CA ILE A 31 -2.32 -4.09 -14.67
C ILE A 31 -3.56 -4.92 -15.02
N ARG A 32 -3.89 -5.05 -16.31
CA ARG A 32 -4.99 -5.93 -16.76
C ARG A 32 -4.77 -7.36 -16.31
N ASN A 33 -3.57 -7.90 -16.54
CA ASN A 33 -3.20 -9.26 -16.19
C ASN A 33 -3.27 -9.48 -14.66
N TYR A 34 -2.81 -8.52 -13.88
CA TYR A 34 -2.92 -8.56 -12.41
C TYR A 34 -4.37 -8.65 -11.96
N ILE A 35 -5.25 -7.78 -12.48
CA ILE A 35 -6.69 -7.78 -12.14
C ILE A 35 -7.31 -9.12 -12.47
N HIS A 36 -7.10 -9.61 -13.69
CA HIS A 36 -7.67 -10.85 -14.16
C HIS A 36 -7.20 -12.07 -13.35
N GLY A 37 -5.89 -12.22 -13.20
CA GLY A 37 -5.31 -13.33 -12.45
C GLY A 37 -5.69 -13.31 -10.96
N THR A 38 -5.81 -12.10 -10.35
CA THR A 38 -6.27 -11.98 -8.97
C THR A 38 -7.71 -12.44 -8.83
N LEU A 39 -8.61 -12.01 -9.71
CA LEU A 39 -10.02 -12.41 -9.66
C LEU A 39 -10.21 -13.93 -9.92
N GLU A 40 -9.53 -14.48 -10.90
CA GLU A 40 -9.54 -15.94 -11.15
C GLU A 40 -9.07 -16.72 -9.93
N GLY A 41 -7.93 -16.32 -9.37
CA GLY A 41 -7.36 -16.95 -8.18
C GLY A 41 -8.30 -16.87 -6.97
N VAL A 42 -8.92 -15.72 -6.72
CA VAL A 42 -9.84 -15.54 -5.58
C VAL A 42 -11.15 -16.29 -5.80
N ARG A 43 -11.69 -16.35 -7.01
CA ARG A 43 -12.88 -17.15 -7.32
C ARG A 43 -12.66 -18.64 -7.08
N ALA A 44 -11.46 -19.12 -7.38
CA ALA A 44 -11.11 -20.54 -7.19
C ALA A 44 -10.81 -20.89 -5.72
N ARG A 45 -10.12 -20.01 -4.97
CA ARG A 45 -9.63 -20.30 -3.61
C ARG A 45 -10.44 -19.68 -2.48
N GLY A 46 -11.24 -18.65 -2.78
CA GLY A 46 -12.03 -17.90 -1.81
C GLY A 46 -11.25 -16.81 -1.07
N TYR A 47 -9.95 -16.62 -1.34
CA TYR A 47 -9.11 -15.63 -0.68
C TYR A 47 -8.05 -15.03 -1.62
N SER A 48 -7.58 -13.82 -1.29
CA SER A 48 -6.33 -13.26 -1.79
C SER A 48 -5.24 -13.31 -0.73
N GLU A 49 -4.00 -13.13 -1.16
CA GLU A 49 -2.81 -13.19 -0.31
C GLU A 49 -1.91 -11.97 -0.53
N THR A 50 -1.31 -11.45 0.54
CA THR A 50 -0.23 -10.47 0.45
C THR A 50 1.07 -11.14 0.01
N LEU A 51 2.10 -10.36 -0.34
CA LEU A 51 3.44 -10.89 -0.61
C LEU A 51 4.07 -11.60 0.59
N PHE A 52 3.54 -11.38 1.80
CA PHE A 52 3.98 -12.03 3.04
C PHE A 52 3.10 -13.22 3.47
N GLY A 53 2.14 -13.63 2.63
CA GLY A 53 1.30 -14.81 2.88
C GLY A 53 0.07 -14.54 3.76
N ARG A 54 -0.23 -13.29 4.10
CA ARG A 54 -1.44 -12.97 4.86
C ARG A 54 -2.67 -13.07 3.98
N LYS A 55 -3.66 -13.86 4.40
CA LYS A 55 -4.89 -14.15 3.66
C LYS A 55 -6.03 -13.20 4.02
N THR A 56 -6.79 -12.79 2.98
CA THR A 56 -8.05 -12.08 3.13
C THR A 56 -9.13 -12.86 2.40
N TRP A 57 -10.19 -13.25 3.11
CA TRP A 57 -11.26 -14.11 2.60
C TRP A 57 -12.39 -13.31 1.98
N PHE A 58 -12.95 -13.83 0.87
CA PHE A 58 -14.02 -13.21 0.10
C PHE A 58 -15.20 -14.18 -0.11
N PRO A 59 -16.01 -14.44 0.92
CA PRO A 59 -17.09 -15.44 0.83
C PRO A 59 -18.17 -15.09 -0.19
N ARG A 60 -18.25 -13.82 -0.62
CA ARG A 60 -19.23 -13.34 -1.61
C ARG A 60 -18.65 -13.16 -3.02
N ILE A 61 -17.44 -13.66 -3.29
CA ILE A 61 -16.79 -13.50 -4.61
C ILE A 61 -17.58 -14.16 -5.74
N ASN A 62 -18.29 -15.26 -5.45
CA ASN A 62 -19.11 -15.99 -6.38
C ASN A 62 -20.63 -15.79 -6.14
N SER A 63 -21.02 -14.70 -5.44
CA SER A 63 -22.44 -14.41 -5.17
C SER A 63 -23.25 -14.26 -6.46
N GLN A 64 -24.48 -14.78 -6.45
CA GLN A 64 -25.46 -14.58 -7.52
C GLN A 64 -25.96 -13.12 -7.56
N ASN A 65 -25.88 -12.38 -6.46
CA ASN A 65 -26.21 -10.97 -6.42
C ASN A 65 -25.07 -10.14 -7.08
N PRO A 66 -25.34 -9.44 -8.21
CA PRO A 66 -24.32 -8.69 -8.94
C PRO A 66 -23.64 -7.60 -8.09
N ASN A 67 -24.38 -6.94 -7.19
CA ASN A 67 -23.84 -5.86 -6.36
C ASN A 67 -22.87 -6.40 -5.30
N GLU A 68 -23.21 -7.52 -4.65
CA GLU A 68 -22.32 -8.18 -3.68
C GLU A 68 -21.05 -8.70 -4.36
N ARG A 69 -21.22 -9.35 -5.51
CA ARG A 69 -20.09 -9.85 -6.30
C ARG A 69 -19.16 -8.70 -6.72
N ALA A 70 -19.69 -7.62 -7.31
CA ALA A 70 -18.89 -6.49 -7.75
C ALA A 70 -18.18 -5.78 -6.58
N GLY A 71 -18.80 -5.71 -5.40
CA GLY A 71 -18.16 -5.21 -4.18
C GLY A 71 -16.99 -6.09 -3.74
N SER A 72 -17.20 -7.41 -3.73
CA SER A 72 -16.19 -8.41 -3.38
C SER A 72 -15.02 -8.42 -4.38
N GLU A 73 -15.29 -8.31 -5.68
CA GLU A 73 -14.26 -8.23 -6.73
C GLU A 73 -13.36 -7.00 -6.56
N ARG A 74 -13.93 -5.81 -6.32
CA ARG A 74 -13.15 -4.60 -6.05
C ARG A 74 -12.26 -4.75 -4.82
N ALA A 75 -12.80 -5.29 -3.74
CA ALA A 75 -12.04 -5.54 -2.51
C ALA A 75 -10.93 -6.58 -2.74
N ALA A 76 -11.19 -7.63 -3.52
CA ALA A 76 -10.23 -8.69 -3.82
C ALA A 76 -9.04 -8.19 -4.64
N ILE A 77 -9.25 -7.28 -5.59
CA ILE A 77 -8.18 -6.65 -6.38
C ILE A 77 -7.29 -5.77 -5.50
N ASN A 78 -7.87 -5.03 -4.56
CA ASN A 78 -7.14 -4.10 -3.71
C ASN A 78 -6.40 -4.78 -2.55
N ALA A 79 -6.94 -5.86 -2.01
CA ALA A 79 -6.44 -6.48 -0.79
C ALA A 79 -4.97 -6.95 -0.84
N PRO A 80 -4.44 -7.55 -1.92
CA PRO A 80 -3.02 -7.90 -1.98
C PRO A 80 -2.10 -6.69 -1.91
N ILE A 81 -2.45 -5.59 -2.58
CA ILE A 81 -1.65 -4.37 -2.64
C ILE A 81 -1.69 -3.64 -1.29
N GLN A 82 -2.91 -3.29 -0.82
CA GLN A 82 -3.09 -2.59 0.45
C GLN A 82 -2.61 -3.44 1.63
N GLY A 83 -2.87 -4.74 1.59
CA GLY A 83 -2.41 -5.67 2.60
C GLY A 83 -0.89 -5.78 2.65
N THR A 84 -0.21 -5.85 1.50
CA THR A 84 1.25 -5.87 1.45
C THR A 84 1.85 -4.56 1.98
N ALA A 85 1.28 -3.40 1.63
CA ALA A 85 1.70 -2.11 2.18
C ALA A 85 1.56 -2.08 3.72
N ALA A 86 0.43 -2.58 4.25
CA ALA A 86 0.23 -2.69 5.70
C ALA A 86 1.21 -3.67 6.37
N ASP A 87 1.60 -4.75 5.70
CA ASP A 87 2.60 -5.69 6.22
C ASP A 87 3.99 -5.04 6.25
N ILE A 88 4.36 -4.26 5.23
CA ILE A 88 5.63 -3.54 5.16
C ILE A 88 5.74 -2.53 6.30
N ILE A 89 4.73 -1.66 6.48
CA ILE A 89 4.77 -0.64 7.54
C ILE A 89 4.84 -1.26 8.93
N LYS A 90 4.11 -2.36 9.19
CA LYS A 90 4.17 -3.09 10.46
C LYS A 90 5.55 -3.71 10.71
N ARG A 91 6.22 -4.23 9.67
CA ARG A 91 7.57 -4.76 9.75
C ARG A 91 8.58 -3.66 10.05
N ALA A 92 8.43 -2.49 9.42
CA ALA A 92 9.22 -1.30 9.73
C ALA A 92 9.06 -0.91 11.21
N MET A 93 7.82 -0.78 11.69
CA MET A 93 7.53 -0.43 13.09
C MET A 93 8.16 -1.42 14.08
N ALA A 94 8.05 -2.73 13.81
CA ALA A 94 8.61 -3.75 14.69
C ALA A 94 10.15 -3.70 14.80
N ARG A 95 10.83 -3.22 13.75
CA ARG A 95 12.30 -3.10 13.69
C ARG A 95 12.80 -1.74 14.13
N MET A 96 11.94 -0.74 14.18
CA MET A 96 12.32 0.66 14.37
C MET A 96 13.01 0.92 15.69
N MET A 97 12.36 0.56 16.80
CA MET A 97 12.91 0.84 18.13
C MET A 97 14.23 0.12 18.40
N PRO A 98 14.40 -1.18 18.05
CA PRO A 98 15.70 -1.84 18.14
C PRO A 98 16.80 -1.17 17.30
N ALA A 99 16.49 -0.72 16.09
CA ALA A 99 17.45 -0.04 15.22
C ALA A 99 17.88 1.32 15.76
N LEU A 100 16.94 2.11 16.25
CA LEU A 100 17.23 3.39 16.90
C LEU A 100 18.07 3.19 18.16
N ALA A 101 17.76 2.21 19.00
CA ALA A 101 18.56 1.91 20.19
C ALA A 101 19.98 1.49 19.83
N ALA A 102 20.17 0.65 18.82
CA ALA A 102 21.49 0.23 18.34
C ALA A 102 22.32 1.41 17.80
N ALA A 103 21.65 2.43 17.26
CA ALA A 103 22.28 3.68 16.81
C ALA A 103 22.55 4.68 17.96
N GLY A 104 22.27 4.33 19.22
CA GLY A 104 22.40 5.24 20.37
C GLY A 104 21.27 6.30 20.43
N LEU A 105 20.16 6.05 19.77
CA LEU A 105 18.98 6.93 19.68
C LEU A 105 17.76 6.34 20.41
N GLY A 106 17.99 5.57 21.47
CA GLY A 106 16.92 4.90 22.24
C GLY A 106 15.93 5.84 22.94
N HIS A 107 16.22 7.13 23.01
CA HIS A 107 15.33 8.17 23.53
C HIS A 107 14.32 8.69 22.49
N VAL A 108 14.50 8.37 21.19
CA VAL A 108 13.55 8.73 20.13
C VAL A 108 12.24 8.00 20.34
N ARG A 109 11.12 8.69 20.22
CA ARG A 109 9.79 8.14 20.47
C ARG A 109 9.01 8.05 19.18
N MET A 110 8.60 6.85 18.78
CA MET A 110 7.62 6.65 17.71
C MET A 110 6.22 6.90 18.28
N LEU A 111 5.53 7.94 17.79
CA LEU A 111 4.27 8.42 18.34
C LEU A 111 3.05 7.85 17.63
N LEU A 112 3.03 7.96 16.30
CA LEU A 112 1.87 7.65 15.47
C LEU A 112 2.26 6.94 14.18
N GLN A 113 1.35 6.14 13.66
CA GLN A 113 1.32 5.68 12.28
C GLN A 113 0.05 6.24 11.62
N VAL A 114 0.23 7.00 10.54
CA VAL A 114 -0.85 7.64 9.80
C VAL A 114 -0.69 7.29 8.32
N HIS A 115 -1.66 6.56 7.75
CA HIS A 115 -1.57 6.02 6.38
C HIS A 115 -0.28 5.23 6.14
N ASP A 116 0.68 5.79 5.43
CA ASP A 116 2.00 5.23 5.09
C ASP A 116 3.16 5.96 5.79
N GLU A 117 2.85 6.82 6.74
CA GLU A 117 3.81 7.63 7.50
C GLU A 117 4.01 7.10 8.92
N LEU A 118 5.21 7.33 9.46
CA LEU A 118 5.54 7.16 10.88
C LEU A 118 6.00 8.50 11.45
N VAL A 119 5.38 8.92 12.55
CA VAL A 119 5.68 10.19 13.23
C VAL A 119 6.50 9.91 14.47
N PHE A 120 7.59 10.67 14.61
CA PHE A 120 8.55 10.56 15.72
C PHE A 120 8.71 11.88 16.46
N GLU A 121 9.04 11.79 17.74
CA GLU A 121 9.43 12.92 18.57
C GLU A 121 10.86 12.69 19.07
N LEU A 122 11.71 13.69 18.91
CA LEU A 122 13.12 13.64 19.28
C LEU A 122 13.72 15.05 19.41
N PRO A 123 14.87 15.21 20.10
CA PRO A 123 15.62 16.46 20.09
C PRO A 123 16.07 16.83 18.68
N GLU A 124 15.99 18.12 18.33
CA GLU A 124 16.38 18.63 17.00
C GLU A 124 17.80 18.23 16.60
N ALA A 125 18.73 18.22 17.55
CA ALA A 125 20.12 17.83 17.32
C ALA A 125 20.30 16.40 16.79
N ASP A 126 19.34 15.52 17.04
CA ASP A 126 19.36 14.11 16.58
C ASP A 126 18.57 13.89 15.27
N ALA A 127 17.86 14.91 14.78
CA ALA A 127 16.92 14.76 13.68
C ALA A 127 17.55 14.17 12.40
N ALA A 128 18.71 14.66 12.00
CA ALA A 128 19.42 14.17 10.81
C ALA A 128 19.82 12.69 10.96
N ARG A 129 20.43 12.34 12.10
CA ARG A 129 20.90 10.97 12.36
C ARG A 129 19.75 9.98 12.53
N ALA A 130 18.69 10.37 13.22
CA ALA A 130 17.49 9.57 13.35
C ALA A 130 16.80 9.38 12.00
N GLY A 131 16.71 10.41 11.17
CA GLY A 131 16.14 10.36 9.82
C GLY A 131 16.83 9.34 8.92
N GLU A 132 18.17 9.23 8.99
CA GLU A 132 18.92 8.21 8.24
C GLU A 132 18.56 6.79 8.69
N VAL A 133 18.49 6.54 10.00
CA VAL A 133 18.12 5.22 10.55
C VAL A 133 16.67 4.87 10.18
N ILE A 134 15.75 5.81 10.36
CA ILE A 134 14.32 5.62 10.04
C ILE A 134 14.14 5.29 8.56
N ARG A 135 14.78 6.07 7.68
CA ARG A 135 14.74 5.84 6.23
C ARG A 135 15.26 4.45 5.87
N ALA A 136 16.41 4.05 6.41
CA ALA A 136 17.00 2.75 6.15
C ALA A 136 16.09 1.58 6.61
N VAL A 137 15.49 1.68 7.79
CA VAL A 137 14.58 0.68 8.34
C VAL A 137 13.31 0.57 7.50
N MET A 138 12.72 1.69 7.10
CA MET A 138 11.50 1.69 6.28
C MET A 138 11.76 1.18 4.87
N ALA A 139 12.81 1.66 4.20
CA ALA A 139 13.17 1.23 2.86
C ALA A 139 13.50 -0.29 2.79
N GLY A 140 14.17 -0.81 3.84
CA GLY A 140 14.52 -2.23 3.95
C GLY A 140 13.44 -3.11 4.59
N ALA A 141 12.27 -2.61 4.89
CA ALA A 141 11.28 -3.32 5.71
C ALA A 141 10.74 -4.61 5.08
N ALA A 142 10.72 -4.72 3.75
CA ALA A 142 10.31 -5.95 3.05
C ALA A 142 11.33 -7.08 3.19
N GLU A 143 12.62 -6.74 3.25
CA GLU A 143 13.74 -7.69 3.31
C GLU A 143 13.85 -8.41 4.68
N PRO A 144 14.44 -9.60 4.75
CA PRO A 144 14.82 -10.48 3.64
C PRO A 144 13.66 -11.32 3.11
N SER A 145 12.44 -11.17 3.67
CA SER A 145 11.31 -12.07 3.37
C SER A 145 10.77 -11.87 1.94
N VAL A 146 10.80 -10.65 1.45
CA VAL A 146 10.33 -10.28 0.11
C VAL A 146 11.32 -9.30 -0.51
N LYS A 147 11.81 -9.63 -1.69
CA LYS A 147 12.57 -8.71 -2.54
C LYS A 147 11.60 -8.04 -3.51
N LEU A 148 11.37 -6.76 -3.31
CA LEU A 148 10.52 -5.99 -4.22
C LEU A 148 11.24 -5.73 -5.55
N SER A 149 10.49 -5.73 -6.65
CA SER A 149 11.01 -5.42 -7.98
C SER A 149 11.26 -3.92 -8.20
N VAL A 150 10.71 -3.08 -7.32
CA VAL A 150 10.90 -1.63 -7.29
C VAL A 150 11.36 -1.19 -5.91
N PRO A 151 12.22 -0.17 -5.79
CA PRO A 151 12.66 0.33 -4.50
C PRO A 151 11.50 1.00 -3.76
N LEU A 152 11.50 0.93 -2.41
CA LEU A 152 10.63 1.73 -1.57
C LEU A 152 11.28 3.11 -1.40
N GLY A 153 10.69 4.13 -1.98
CA GLY A 153 11.05 5.53 -1.70
C GLY A 153 10.57 5.90 -0.30
N VAL A 154 11.45 6.50 0.51
CA VAL A 154 11.12 7.02 1.84
C VAL A 154 11.63 8.45 1.93
N GLU A 155 10.73 9.38 2.14
CA GLU A 155 11.04 10.78 2.41
C GLU A 155 11.05 11.02 3.92
N VAL A 156 11.87 11.96 4.38
CA VAL A 156 11.95 12.34 5.78
C VAL A 156 11.83 13.86 5.85
N GLY A 157 10.76 14.31 6.46
CA GLY A 157 10.55 15.71 6.82
C GLY A 157 10.85 15.94 8.30
N THR A 158 11.28 17.13 8.65
CA THR A 158 11.53 17.56 10.04
C THR A 158 10.93 18.93 10.28
N GLY A 159 10.41 19.16 11.49
CA GLY A 159 9.82 20.43 11.87
C GLY A 159 9.42 20.45 13.35
N PRO A 160 9.03 21.62 13.89
CA PRO A 160 8.59 21.75 15.27
C PRO A 160 7.22 21.09 15.54
N SER A 161 6.55 20.66 14.51
CA SER A 161 5.28 19.93 14.57
C SER A 161 5.11 19.05 13.33
N TRP A 162 4.22 18.04 13.39
CA TRP A 162 3.92 17.19 12.25
C TRP A 162 3.49 18.00 11.00
N GLY A 163 2.61 18.97 11.16
CA GLY A 163 2.17 19.81 10.04
C GLY A 163 3.26 20.73 9.45
N ALA A 164 4.35 20.98 10.17
CA ALA A 164 5.50 21.75 9.68
C ALA A 164 6.59 20.86 9.06
N ALA A 165 6.48 19.54 9.22
CA ALA A 165 7.39 18.56 8.67
C ALA A 165 7.00 18.06 7.25
N HIS A 166 5.85 18.52 6.74
CA HIS A 166 5.33 18.25 5.40
C HIS A 166 5.74 19.30 4.39
#